data_3e1e40f0874eae699175d33ac95767aa
#
_entry.id   3e1e40f0874eae699175d33ac95767aa
#
_cell.length_a   1.000
_cell.length_b   1.000
_cell.length_c   1.000
_cell.angle_alpha   90.00
_cell.angle_beta   90.00
_cell.angle_gamma   90.00
#
_symmetry.space_group_name_H-M   'P 1'
#
loop_
_entity.id
_entity.type
_entity.pdbx_description
1 polymer ?
#
loop_
_entity_poly.entity_id
_entity_poly.type
_entity_poly.pdbx_seq_one_letter_code
_entity_poly.pdbx_strand_id
1 'polypeptide(L)'
;LIKNTKKPQSLTYYLFLTQLKKTLPKNRFTVLCPLQCNSGITYGCQNNGTILIYRQEEWFKVVIHETFHSLCLDFNSMHLEEINQKFKRELINVNSDLNLFESYTEFWATLLHSVYCAYTFTKDKVDEKSFLLYLDFILHYEKIFSLFQCVKVLDYMGLTYRNLIQGDEISKSLRNLHYKEDTNVFAYYVIKCVLIYYKEEFLLWCDKNNGNTIFNFKKTNNSLFSFLEFLKHHFRKDGLIEDTEKSLSFFNSFIKRYTYPLRNVLTKTMRMTIIDVD
;
A
#
# COMPACT_ATOMS: atom_id res chain seq x y z
N LEU A 1 -13.94 3.79 -28.05
CA LEU A 1 -12.64 3.60 -28.74
C LEU A 1 -11.52 3.73 -27.70
N ILE A 2 -11.12 2.61 -27.09
CA ILE A 2 -9.96 2.54 -26.18
C ILE A 2 -8.74 2.74 -27.07
N LYS A 3 -8.16 3.94 -27.04
CA LYS A 3 -6.83 4.15 -27.62
C LYS A 3 -5.89 3.17 -26.95
N ASN A 4 -5.28 2.28 -27.73
CA ASN A 4 -4.20 1.39 -27.32
C ASN A 4 -3.21 2.22 -26.47
N THR A 5 -3.13 1.94 -25.17
CA THR A 5 -2.04 2.43 -24.35
C THR A 5 -0.78 1.80 -24.94
N LYS A 6 -0.01 2.59 -25.68
CA LYS A 6 1.26 2.11 -26.25
C LYS A 6 2.12 1.70 -25.07
N LYS A 7 2.54 0.43 -25.06
CA LYS A 7 3.59 -0.03 -24.14
C LYS A 7 4.81 0.86 -24.35
N PRO A 8 5.54 1.23 -23.28
CA PRO A 8 6.76 2.00 -23.44
C PRO A 8 7.72 1.26 -24.38
N GLN A 9 8.37 1.99 -25.26
CA GLN A 9 9.37 1.44 -26.17
C GLN A 9 10.67 1.10 -25.46
N SER A 10 10.94 1.81 -24.37
CA SER A 10 12.13 1.59 -23.53
C SER A 10 11.81 1.93 -22.06
N LEU A 11 12.48 1.25 -21.14
CA LEU A 11 12.51 1.58 -19.72
C LEU A 11 13.98 1.78 -19.30
N THR A 12 14.26 2.93 -18.68
CA THR A 12 15.59 3.25 -18.13
C THR A 12 15.49 3.32 -16.62
N TYR A 13 16.33 2.56 -15.93
CA TYR A 13 16.38 2.54 -14.47
C TYR A 13 17.65 3.25 -13.98
N TYR A 14 17.50 4.19 -13.06
CA TYR A 14 18.57 4.83 -12.32
C TYR A 14 18.52 4.38 -10.86
N LEU A 15 19.47 3.59 -10.43
CA LEU A 15 19.55 3.00 -9.09
C LEU A 15 20.64 3.71 -8.28
N PHE A 16 20.26 4.67 -7.43
CA PHE A 16 21.19 5.37 -6.56
C PHE A 16 21.43 4.64 -5.23
N LEU A 17 20.45 3.92 -4.75
CA LEU A 17 20.46 3.03 -3.59
C LEU A 17 21.17 3.64 -2.35
N THR A 18 20.80 4.85 -1.98
CA THR A 18 21.35 5.52 -0.79
C THR A 18 20.91 4.81 0.51
N GLN A 19 21.68 5.01 1.58
CA GLN A 19 21.39 4.45 2.92
C GLN A 19 20.26 5.17 3.68
N LEU A 20 19.57 6.12 3.04
CA LEU A 20 18.45 6.83 3.65
C LEU A 20 17.34 5.85 4.05
N LYS A 21 16.84 5.97 5.28
CA LYS A 21 15.75 5.13 5.81
C LYS A 21 14.43 5.88 5.86
N LYS A 22 13.34 5.15 5.62
CA LYS A 22 11.98 5.65 5.85
C LYS A 22 11.67 5.58 7.34
N THR A 23 11.49 6.73 7.97
CA THR A 23 11.27 6.78 9.42
C THR A 23 10.19 7.79 9.81
N LEU A 24 9.37 7.43 10.78
CA LEU A 24 8.45 8.35 11.43
C LEU A 24 9.22 9.52 12.07
N PRO A 25 8.77 10.76 11.90
CA PRO A 25 9.35 11.92 12.56
C PRO A 25 9.23 11.79 14.09
N LYS A 26 10.17 12.41 14.81
CA LYS A 26 10.11 12.46 16.28
C LYS A 26 8.93 13.33 16.77
N ASN A 27 8.65 14.42 16.05
CA ASN A 27 7.56 15.32 16.37
C ASN A 27 6.28 14.84 15.67
N ARG A 28 5.27 14.49 16.46
CA ARG A 28 3.95 14.02 15.97
C ARG A 28 3.14 15.08 15.20
N PHE A 29 3.55 16.35 15.27
CA PHE A 29 2.93 17.42 14.46
C PHE A 29 3.51 17.55 13.05
N THR A 30 4.58 16.82 12.74
CA THR A 30 5.16 16.81 11.39
C THR A 30 4.23 16.07 10.44
N VAL A 31 3.83 16.71 9.36
CA VAL A 31 3.04 16.08 8.30
C VAL A 31 3.91 15.07 7.56
N LEU A 32 3.38 13.86 7.35
CA LEU A 32 4.09 12.83 6.59
C LEU A 32 4.15 13.21 5.12
N CYS A 33 5.35 13.24 4.58
CA CYS A 33 5.65 13.71 3.22
C CYS A 33 6.51 12.66 2.48
N PRO A 34 6.91 12.90 1.21
CA PRO A 34 7.74 11.97 0.44
C PRO A 34 9.02 11.53 1.15
N LEU A 35 9.60 12.36 2.02
CA LEU A 35 10.79 12.00 2.79
C LEU A 35 10.58 10.77 3.68
N GLN A 36 9.39 10.57 4.22
CA GLN A 36 9.08 9.43 5.09
C GLN A 36 8.60 8.19 4.33
N CYS A 37 8.04 8.36 3.13
CA CYS A 37 7.29 7.29 2.47
C CYS A 37 7.90 6.82 1.14
N ASN A 38 8.37 7.75 0.31
CA ASN A 38 8.75 7.44 -1.06
C ASN A 38 10.21 6.96 -1.16
N SER A 39 10.49 6.06 -2.10
CA SER A 39 11.83 5.54 -2.38
C SER A 39 12.17 5.56 -3.87
N GLY A 40 11.19 5.81 -4.72
CA GLY A 40 11.33 5.93 -6.16
C GLY A 40 10.47 7.04 -6.73
N ILE A 41 10.66 7.32 -8.00
CA ILE A 41 9.87 8.26 -8.81
C ILE A 41 9.83 7.75 -10.24
N THR A 42 8.66 7.79 -10.87
CA THR A 42 8.48 7.63 -12.31
C THR A 42 7.36 8.53 -12.82
N TYR A 43 7.40 8.83 -14.10
CA TYR A 43 6.27 9.40 -14.82
C TYR A 43 5.52 8.27 -15.52
N GLY A 44 4.31 8.00 -15.07
CA GLY A 44 3.51 6.89 -15.60
C GLY A 44 3.16 7.04 -17.08
N CYS A 45 3.02 5.91 -17.77
CA CYS A 45 2.45 5.85 -19.11
C CYS A 45 3.23 6.60 -20.22
N GLN A 46 4.54 6.76 -20.08
CA GLN A 46 5.38 7.41 -21.10
C GLN A 46 5.92 6.43 -22.13
N ASN A 47 6.13 6.88 -23.39
CA ASN A 47 6.73 6.05 -24.43
C ASN A 47 8.17 5.62 -24.09
N ASN A 48 8.94 6.50 -23.44
CA ASN A 48 10.26 6.22 -22.91
C ASN A 48 10.17 6.41 -21.40
N GLY A 49 9.96 5.31 -20.68
CA GLY A 49 9.82 5.33 -19.23
C GLY A 49 11.16 5.54 -18.54
N THR A 50 11.19 6.44 -17.56
CA THR A 50 12.34 6.64 -16.67
C THR A 50 11.91 6.35 -15.26
N ILE A 51 12.64 5.46 -14.60
CA ILE A 51 12.41 5.05 -13.21
C ILE A 51 13.67 5.36 -12.41
N LEU A 52 13.50 6.12 -11.34
CA LEU A 52 14.58 6.49 -10.43
C LEU A 52 14.31 5.90 -9.06
N ILE A 53 15.24 5.08 -8.54
CA ILE A 53 15.20 4.50 -7.20
C ILE A 53 16.35 5.10 -6.40
N TYR A 54 16.04 5.84 -5.33
CA TYR A 54 17.06 6.58 -4.58
C TYR A 54 17.34 6.02 -3.17
N ARG A 55 16.58 5.00 -2.70
CA ARG A 55 16.85 4.30 -1.43
C ARG A 55 17.18 2.84 -1.67
N GLN A 56 18.12 2.29 -0.92
CA GLN A 56 18.38 0.86 -0.87
C GLN A 56 17.25 0.12 -0.16
N GLU A 57 16.70 0.70 0.90
CA GLU A 57 15.59 0.10 1.66
C GLU A 57 14.38 -0.19 0.77
N GLU A 58 13.98 -1.47 0.67
CA GLU A 58 12.88 -1.97 -0.17
C GLU A 58 13.06 -1.71 -1.69
N TRP A 59 14.29 -1.53 -2.15
CA TRP A 59 14.56 -1.08 -3.53
C TRP A 59 13.89 -1.95 -4.59
N PHE A 60 13.94 -3.29 -4.44
CA PHE A 60 13.40 -4.20 -5.45
C PHE A 60 11.88 -4.15 -5.52
N LYS A 61 11.20 -4.11 -4.36
CA LYS A 61 9.74 -3.90 -4.31
C LYS A 61 9.37 -2.56 -4.97
N VAL A 62 10.16 -1.50 -4.73
CA VAL A 62 9.93 -0.18 -5.31
C VAL A 62 10.16 -0.19 -6.82
N VAL A 63 11.15 -0.94 -7.33
CA VAL A 63 11.31 -1.17 -8.78
C VAL A 63 10.03 -1.75 -9.38
N ILE A 64 9.42 -2.76 -8.74
CA ILE A 64 8.16 -3.34 -9.21
C ILE A 64 7.05 -2.28 -9.20
N HIS A 65 6.91 -1.51 -8.11
CA HIS A 65 5.93 -0.45 -7.96
C HIS A 65 6.02 0.60 -9.07
N GLU A 66 7.19 1.18 -9.27
CA GLU A 66 7.40 2.21 -10.31
C GLU A 66 7.25 1.64 -11.73
N THR A 67 7.56 0.35 -11.92
CA THR A 67 7.34 -0.33 -13.19
C THR A 67 5.85 -0.46 -13.52
N PHE A 68 4.99 -0.71 -12.52
CA PHE A 68 3.53 -0.72 -12.71
C PHE A 68 3.01 0.60 -13.27
N HIS A 69 3.44 1.72 -12.70
CA HIS A 69 3.09 3.05 -13.19
C HIS A 69 3.63 3.29 -14.61
N SER A 70 4.89 2.97 -14.84
CA SER A 70 5.55 3.18 -16.13
C SER A 70 4.92 2.38 -17.24
N LEU A 71 4.51 1.12 -16.97
CA LEU A 71 3.81 0.24 -17.91
C LEU A 71 2.31 0.50 -18.01
N CYS A 72 1.78 1.51 -17.31
CA CYS A 72 0.33 1.77 -17.28
C CYS A 72 -0.51 0.56 -16.82
N LEU A 73 -0.05 -0.23 -15.89
CA LEU A 73 -0.80 -1.38 -15.39
C LEU A 73 -1.88 -0.99 -14.38
N ASP A 74 -1.73 0.17 -13.77
CA ASP A 74 -2.71 0.81 -12.89
C ASP A 74 -3.67 1.76 -13.64
N PHE A 75 -4.36 2.60 -12.91
CA PHE A 75 -5.33 3.55 -13.44
C PHE A 75 -4.97 5.03 -13.19
N ASN A 76 -3.69 5.35 -12.99
CA ASN A 76 -3.20 6.72 -12.77
C ASN A 76 -3.50 7.68 -13.94
N SER A 77 -3.71 7.15 -15.15
CA SER A 77 -4.05 7.92 -16.34
C SER A 77 -5.55 8.24 -16.49
N MET A 78 -6.38 7.82 -15.54
CA MET A 78 -7.82 8.08 -15.52
C MET A 78 -8.15 9.35 -14.74
N HIS A 79 -9.30 9.97 -15.06
CA HIS A 79 -9.84 11.05 -14.23
C HIS A 79 -10.47 10.48 -12.96
N LEU A 80 -9.90 10.82 -11.81
CA LEU A 80 -10.26 10.21 -10.52
C LEU A 80 -11.13 11.14 -9.65
N GLU A 81 -11.42 12.35 -10.07
CA GLU A 81 -12.12 13.33 -9.24
C GLU A 81 -13.49 12.83 -8.76
N GLU A 82 -14.31 12.31 -9.67
CA GLU A 82 -15.63 11.78 -9.34
C GLU A 82 -15.55 10.62 -8.35
N ILE A 83 -14.63 9.66 -8.59
CA ILE A 83 -14.47 8.49 -7.71
C ILE A 83 -13.92 8.89 -6.34
N ASN A 84 -13.00 9.86 -6.28
CA ASN A 84 -12.45 10.36 -5.02
C ASN A 84 -13.51 11.11 -4.20
N GLN A 85 -14.34 11.93 -4.85
CA GLN A 85 -15.47 12.60 -4.19
C GLN A 85 -16.50 11.58 -3.67
N LYS A 86 -16.80 10.54 -4.46
CA LYS A 86 -17.69 9.47 -4.05
C LYS A 86 -17.11 8.68 -2.88
N PHE A 87 -15.82 8.35 -2.90
CA PHE A 87 -15.11 7.71 -1.79
C PHE A 87 -15.26 8.53 -0.49
N LYS A 88 -14.94 9.84 -0.55
CA LYS A 88 -15.03 10.74 0.61
C LYS A 88 -16.44 10.83 1.16
N ARG A 89 -17.44 10.94 0.30
CA ARG A 89 -18.85 11.06 0.71
C ARG A 89 -19.40 9.77 1.32
N GLU A 90 -19.07 8.63 0.74
CA GLU A 90 -19.75 7.36 1.05
C GLU A 90 -18.97 6.44 2.00
N LEU A 91 -17.65 6.59 2.05
CA LEU A 91 -16.80 5.71 2.84
C LEU A 91 -16.06 6.44 3.96
N ILE A 92 -15.08 7.27 3.63
CA ILE A 92 -14.24 7.95 4.62
C ILE A 92 -13.89 9.35 4.12
N ASN A 93 -14.30 10.37 4.87
CA ASN A 93 -13.88 11.74 4.60
C ASN A 93 -12.61 12.06 5.38
N VAL A 94 -11.50 12.13 4.65
CA VAL A 94 -10.17 12.52 5.16
C VAL A 94 -9.54 13.57 4.24
N ASN A 95 -8.64 14.37 4.79
CA ASN A 95 -7.86 15.33 4.01
C ASN A 95 -6.71 14.59 3.29
N SER A 96 -7.02 13.98 2.16
CA SER A 96 -6.13 13.20 1.30
C SER A 96 -6.54 13.40 -0.16
N ASP A 97 -5.59 13.37 -1.07
CA ASP A 97 -5.85 13.34 -2.52
C ASP A 97 -6.45 12.00 -2.97
N LEU A 98 -6.43 10.98 -2.10
CA LEU A 98 -6.99 9.65 -2.37
C LEU A 98 -6.51 9.07 -3.70
N ASN A 99 -5.22 9.08 -3.97
CA ASN A 99 -4.65 8.47 -5.17
C ASN A 99 -4.81 6.92 -5.09
N LEU A 100 -6.04 6.45 -5.33
CA LEU A 100 -6.44 5.04 -5.16
C LEU A 100 -5.58 4.08 -5.98
N PHE A 101 -5.06 4.53 -7.13
CA PHE A 101 -4.15 3.76 -7.98
C PHE A 101 -2.85 3.40 -7.26
N GLU A 102 -2.39 4.22 -6.34
CA GLU A 102 -1.20 3.95 -5.53
C GLU A 102 -1.40 2.72 -4.62
N SER A 103 -2.58 2.56 -4.05
CA SER A 103 -2.90 1.39 -3.23
C SER A 103 -2.99 0.10 -4.06
N TYR A 104 -3.52 0.19 -5.27
CA TYR A 104 -3.55 -0.91 -6.23
C TYR A 104 -2.13 -1.34 -6.62
N THR A 105 -1.30 -0.37 -6.99
CA THR A 105 0.10 -0.60 -7.37
C THR A 105 0.90 -1.15 -6.20
N GLU A 106 0.72 -0.61 -5.00
CA GLU A 106 1.43 -1.07 -3.80
C GLU A 106 1.03 -2.50 -3.38
N PHE A 107 -0.25 -2.86 -3.55
CA PHE A 107 -0.69 -4.26 -3.37
C PHE A 107 0.05 -5.21 -4.30
N TRP A 108 0.07 -4.92 -5.61
CA TRP A 108 0.73 -5.77 -6.60
C TRP A 108 2.24 -5.81 -6.43
N ALA A 109 2.85 -4.67 -6.09
CA ALA A 109 4.28 -4.62 -5.79
C ALA A 109 4.63 -5.52 -4.59
N THR A 110 3.84 -5.47 -3.52
CA THR A 110 4.03 -6.33 -2.35
C THR A 110 3.82 -7.81 -2.69
N LEU A 111 2.77 -8.14 -3.44
CA LEU A 111 2.47 -9.53 -3.83
C LEU A 111 3.57 -10.11 -4.72
N LEU A 112 3.96 -9.42 -5.79
CA LEU A 112 4.99 -9.89 -6.71
C LEU A 112 6.38 -9.96 -6.06
N HIS A 113 6.69 -9.03 -5.16
CA HIS A 113 7.89 -9.11 -4.34
C HIS A 113 7.88 -10.35 -3.44
N SER A 114 6.74 -10.64 -2.80
CA SER A 114 6.56 -11.85 -1.97
C SER A 114 6.72 -13.14 -2.78
N VAL A 115 6.16 -13.18 -3.99
CA VAL A 115 6.33 -14.30 -4.94
C VAL A 115 7.81 -14.49 -5.29
N TYR A 116 8.51 -13.40 -5.60
CA TYR A 116 9.95 -13.44 -5.90
C TYR A 116 10.75 -13.96 -4.70
N CYS A 117 10.50 -13.46 -3.49
CA CYS A 117 11.17 -13.92 -2.27
C CYS A 117 10.90 -15.41 -2.01
N ALA A 118 9.65 -15.85 -2.13
CA ALA A 118 9.30 -17.28 -1.98
C ALA A 118 10.06 -18.14 -2.98
N TYR A 119 10.12 -17.69 -4.24
CA TYR A 119 10.89 -18.41 -5.27
C TYR A 119 12.38 -18.46 -4.94
N THR A 120 12.98 -17.37 -4.45
CA THR A 120 14.42 -17.35 -4.10
C THR A 120 14.73 -18.26 -2.92
N PHE A 121 13.84 -18.38 -1.94
CA PHE A 121 13.99 -19.27 -0.78
C PHE A 121 13.79 -20.74 -1.12
N THR A 122 13.05 -21.06 -2.18
CA THR A 122 12.86 -22.42 -2.63
C THR A 122 14.17 -22.97 -3.22
N LYS A 123 14.77 -23.97 -2.57
CA LYS A 123 16.06 -24.56 -3.00
C LYS A 123 15.93 -25.29 -4.32
N ASP A 124 14.96 -26.20 -4.42
CA ASP A 124 14.59 -26.88 -5.67
C ASP A 124 13.49 -26.09 -6.36
N LYS A 125 13.81 -25.52 -7.52
CA LYS A 125 12.90 -24.60 -8.25
C LYS A 125 11.69 -25.29 -8.89
N VAL A 126 11.66 -26.61 -8.91
CA VAL A 126 10.49 -27.42 -9.32
C VAL A 126 9.66 -27.93 -8.13
N ASP A 127 10.07 -27.68 -6.90
CA ASP A 127 9.29 -28.00 -5.70
C ASP A 127 8.19 -26.96 -5.44
N GLU A 128 7.05 -27.18 -6.10
CA GLU A 128 5.87 -26.32 -5.96
C GLU A 128 5.36 -26.26 -4.50
N LYS A 129 5.44 -27.38 -3.76
CA LYS A 129 4.95 -27.43 -2.37
C LYS A 129 5.75 -26.52 -1.45
N SER A 130 7.07 -26.57 -1.52
CA SER A 130 7.94 -25.66 -0.76
C SER A 130 7.76 -24.23 -1.18
N PHE A 131 7.62 -23.95 -2.47
CA PHE A 131 7.32 -22.59 -2.96
C PHE A 131 6.02 -22.04 -2.37
N LEU A 132 4.93 -22.80 -2.46
CA LEU A 132 3.62 -22.37 -1.92
C LEU A 132 3.66 -22.18 -0.40
N LEU A 133 4.36 -23.05 0.33
CA LEU A 133 4.56 -22.91 1.77
C LEU A 133 5.29 -21.62 2.13
N TYR A 134 6.40 -21.30 1.44
CA TYR A 134 7.13 -20.05 1.65
C TYR A 134 6.28 -18.83 1.29
N LEU A 135 5.53 -18.90 0.19
CA LEU A 135 4.66 -17.82 -0.24
C LEU A 135 3.56 -17.54 0.78
N ASP A 136 2.88 -18.59 1.25
CA ASP A 136 1.83 -18.43 2.28
C ASP A 136 2.39 -17.86 3.58
N PHE A 137 3.55 -18.34 4.02
CA PHE A 137 4.26 -17.82 5.18
C PHE A 137 4.58 -16.32 5.02
N ILE A 138 5.18 -15.93 3.90
CA ILE A 138 5.53 -14.54 3.60
C ILE A 138 4.27 -13.66 3.60
N LEU A 139 3.23 -14.07 2.88
CA LEU A 139 1.99 -13.29 2.78
C LEU A 139 1.24 -13.17 4.11
N HIS A 140 1.35 -14.18 4.98
CA HIS A 140 0.82 -14.10 6.34
C HIS A 140 1.51 -13.00 7.14
N TYR A 141 2.84 -12.92 7.08
CA TYR A 141 3.61 -11.87 7.77
C TYR A 141 3.42 -10.49 7.13
N GLU A 142 3.28 -10.39 5.81
CA GLU A 142 2.93 -9.14 5.14
C GLU A 142 1.56 -8.60 5.60
N LYS A 143 0.58 -9.48 5.81
CA LYS A 143 -0.71 -9.11 6.39
C LYS A 143 -0.57 -8.53 7.80
N ILE A 144 0.15 -9.25 8.69
CA ILE A 144 0.40 -8.78 10.07
C ILE A 144 1.16 -7.45 10.06
N PHE A 145 2.18 -7.34 9.24
CA PHE A 145 2.98 -6.12 9.14
C PHE A 145 2.17 -4.94 8.58
N SER A 146 1.31 -5.18 7.59
CA SER A 146 0.42 -4.15 7.05
C SER A 146 -0.57 -3.63 8.09
N LEU A 147 -1.14 -4.51 8.93
CA LEU A 147 -1.98 -4.12 10.07
C LEU A 147 -1.19 -3.26 11.06
N PHE A 148 0.01 -3.71 11.43
CA PHE A 148 0.89 -2.98 12.36
C PHE A 148 1.26 -1.59 11.81
N GLN A 149 1.62 -1.48 10.54
CA GLN A 149 1.96 -0.20 9.92
C GLN A 149 0.74 0.72 9.82
N CYS A 150 -0.43 0.20 9.47
CA CYS A 150 -1.68 0.95 9.42
C CYS A 150 -1.99 1.58 10.77
N VAL A 151 -2.03 0.80 11.85
CA VAL A 151 -2.37 1.31 13.19
C VAL A 151 -1.31 2.26 13.72
N LYS A 152 -0.02 2.01 13.44
CA LYS A 152 1.08 2.89 13.82
C LYS A 152 0.99 4.27 13.17
N VAL A 153 0.69 4.33 11.88
CA VAL A 153 0.54 5.60 11.15
C VAL A 153 -0.68 6.36 11.64
N LEU A 154 -1.79 5.68 11.89
CA LEU A 154 -2.98 6.30 12.45
C LEU A 154 -2.73 6.81 13.88
N ASP A 155 -2.10 6.00 14.74
CA ASP A 155 -1.72 6.43 16.09
C ASP A 155 -0.79 7.64 16.07
N TYR A 156 0.17 7.68 15.14
CA TYR A 156 1.04 8.85 14.94
C TYR A 156 0.23 10.13 14.67
N MET A 157 -0.86 10.03 13.92
CA MET A 157 -1.78 11.13 13.64
C MET A 157 -2.83 11.35 14.76
N GLY A 158 -2.82 10.56 15.83
CA GLY A 158 -3.80 10.66 16.92
C GLY A 158 -5.17 10.04 16.57
N LEU A 159 -5.19 9.07 15.66
CA LEU A 159 -6.39 8.39 15.19
C LEU A 159 -6.32 6.88 15.46
N THR A 160 -7.47 6.23 15.46
CA THR A 160 -7.61 4.77 15.39
C THR A 160 -8.28 4.38 14.08
N TYR A 161 -8.21 3.11 13.71
CA TYR A 161 -8.96 2.62 12.53
C TYR A 161 -10.47 2.84 12.70
N ARG A 162 -10.98 2.67 13.91
CA ARG A 162 -12.39 2.92 14.22
C ARG A 162 -12.78 4.38 13.96
N ASN A 163 -11.92 5.35 14.30
CA ASN A 163 -12.18 6.77 13.99
C ASN A 163 -12.26 7.04 12.47
N LEU A 164 -11.60 6.24 11.62
CA LEU A 164 -11.75 6.40 10.17
C LEU A 164 -13.15 6.02 9.67
N ILE A 165 -13.71 4.93 10.19
CA ILE A 165 -14.90 4.32 9.62
C ILE A 165 -16.22 4.73 10.31
N GLN A 166 -16.15 5.28 11.53
CA GLN A 166 -17.33 5.74 12.28
C GLN A 166 -17.86 7.05 11.74
N GLY A 167 -19.21 7.15 11.69
CA GLY A 167 -19.94 8.31 11.18
C GLY A 167 -20.35 9.32 12.23
N ASP A 168 -19.98 9.11 13.51
CA ASP A 168 -20.32 10.02 14.61
C ASP A 168 -19.53 11.34 14.52
N GLU A 169 -20.03 12.40 15.15
CA GLU A 169 -19.44 13.75 15.06
C GLU A 169 -18.04 13.84 15.69
N ILE A 170 -17.76 13.04 16.72
CA ILE A 170 -16.43 13.01 17.34
C ILE A 170 -15.42 12.46 16.35
N SER A 171 -15.70 11.30 15.74
CA SER A 171 -14.83 10.68 14.76
C SER A 171 -14.64 11.54 13.51
N LYS A 172 -15.68 12.25 13.05
CA LYS A 172 -15.57 13.22 11.94
C LYS A 172 -14.65 14.37 12.32
N SER A 173 -14.83 14.96 13.49
CA SER A 173 -13.99 16.06 13.99
C SER A 173 -12.54 15.64 14.14
N LEU A 174 -12.28 14.44 14.67
CA LEU A 174 -10.91 13.89 14.80
C LEU A 174 -10.25 13.72 13.44
N ARG A 175 -10.94 13.16 12.43
CA ARG A 175 -10.40 13.01 11.07
C ARG A 175 -10.04 14.37 10.46
N ASN A 176 -10.96 15.34 10.55
CA ASN A 176 -10.75 16.66 9.98
C ASN A 176 -9.58 17.42 10.62
N LEU A 177 -9.40 17.24 11.94
CA LEU A 177 -8.36 17.94 12.70
C LEU A 177 -6.99 17.27 12.56
N HIS A 178 -6.95 15.95 12.62
CA HIS A 178 -5.71 15.19 12.81
C HIS A 178 -5.17 14.54 11.54
N TYR A 179 -6.04 14.13 10.60
CA TYR A 179 -5.56 13.48 9.37
C TYR A 179 -4.94 14.51 8.44
N LYS A 180 -3.61 14.40 8.26
CA LYS A 180 -2.83 15.28 7.36
C LYS A 180 -1.72 14.49 6.70
N GLU A 181 -1.62 14.61 5.38
CA GLU A 181 -0.56 14.00 4.58
C GLU A 181 -0.14 14.94 3.44
N ASP A 182 1.12 14.84 3.04
CA ASP A 182 1.71 15.53 1.89
C ASP A 182 2.30 14.52 0.89
N THR A 183 1.82 13.30 0.94
CA THR A 183 2.08 12.18 0.02
C THR A 183 0.98 11.14 0.21
N ASN A 184 1.02 10.03 -0.52
CA ASN A 184 -0.04 9.02 -0.58
C ASN A 184 -0.10 8.08 0.66
N VAL A 185 -0.01 8.63 1.88
CA VAL A 185 0.02 7.84 3.13
C VAL A 185 -1.24 6.99 3.29
N PHE A 186 -2.41 7.57 2.95
CA PHE A 186 -3.69 6.85 3.04
C PHE A 186 -3.71 5.62 2.11
N ALA A 187 -3.25 5.79 0.89
CA ALA A 187 -3.18 4.71 -0.08
C ALA A 187 -2.18 3.63 0.36
N TYR A 188 -0.99 4.02 0.80
CA TYR A 188 0.10 3.11 1.12
C TYR A 188 -0.09 2.30 2.41
N TYR A 189 -0.70 2.90 3.43
CA TYR A 189 -0.79 2.26 4.75
C TYR A 189 -2.21 1.85 5.14
N VAL A 190 -3.25 2.56 4.67
CA VAL A 190 -4.63 2.26 5.05
C VAL A 190 -5.31 1.41 3.98
N ILE A 191 -5.39 1.89 2.73
CA ILE A 191 -6.10 1.15 1.68
C ILE A 191 -5.33 -0.14 1.34
N LYS A 192 -4.01 -0.07 1.17
CA LYS A 192 -3.18 -1.28 0.93
C LYS A 192 -3.35 -2.32 2.02
N CYS A 193 -3.47 -1.90 3.30
CA CYS A 193 -3.74 -2.82 4.40
C CYS A 193 -5.04 -3.59 4.19
N VAL A 194 -6.12 -2.91 3.76
CA VAL A 194 -7.40 -3.58 3.43
C VAL A 194 -7.23 -4.59 2.30
N LEU A 195 -6.52 -4.20 1.23
CA LEU A 195 -6.29 -5.08 0.08
C LEU A 195 -5.47 -6.32 0.44
N ILE A 196 -4.42 -6.16 1.27
CA ILE A 196 -3.60 -7.29 1.74
C ILE A 196 -4.38 -8.16 2.74
N TYR A 197 -5.21 -7.56 3.59
CA TYR A 197 -6.03 -8.30 4.55
C TYR A 197 -7.03 -9.24 3.85
N TYR A 198 -7.64 -8.78 2.77
CA TYR A 198 -8.60 -9.51 1.94
C TYR A 198 -8.00 -9.90 0.58
N LYS A 199 -6.73 -10.34 0.59
CA LYS A 199 -5.98 -10.60 -0.65
C LYS A 199 -6.64 -11.64 -1.56
N GLU A 200 -7.25 -12.68 -0.99
CA GLU A 200 -7.91 -13.73 -1.76
C GLU A 200 -9.12 -13.17 -2.51
N GLU A 201 -9.99 -12.43 -1.80
CA GLU A 201 -11.17 -11.79 -2.39
C GLU A 201 -10.75 -10.71 -3.40
N PHE A 202 -9.65 -9.99 -3.14
CA PHE A 202 -9.16 -8.99 -4.06
C PHE A 202 -8.54 -9.60 -5.32
N LEU A 203 -7.84 -10.71 -5.22
CA LEU A 203 -7.34 -11.44 -6.39
C LEU A 203 -8.49 -11.97 -7.25
N LEU A 204 -9.55 -12.51 -6.65
CA LEU A 204 -10.77 -12.91 -7.36
C LEU A 204 -11.47 -11.70 -8.03
N TRP A 205 -11.47 -10.55 -7.34
CA TRP A 205 -11.98 -9.31 -7.92
C TRP A 205 -11.13 -8.90 -9.14
N CYS A 206 -9.81 -8.93 -9.04
CA CYS A 206 -8.89 -8.61 -10.12
C CYS A 206 -9.08 -9.53 -11.33
N ASP A 207 -9.18 -10.85 -11.11
CA ASP A 207 -9.41 -11.83 -12.18
C ASP A 207 -10.70 -11.53 -12.95
N LYS A 208 -11.75 -11.15 -12.25
CA LYS A 208 -13.06 -10.84 -12.85
C LYS A 208 -13.12 -9.48 -13.54
N ASN A 209 -12.46 -8.47 -13.02
CA ASN A 209 -12.68 -7.06 -13.42
C ASN A 209 -11.53 -6.46 -14.23
N ASN A 210 -10.33 -7.05 -14.20
CA ASN A 210 -9.19 -6.53 -14.93
C ASN A 210 -9.21 -6.86 -16.43
N GLY A 211 -8.16 -6.43 -17.12
CA GLY A 211 -8.02 -6.59 -18.56
C GLY A 211 -7.44 -7.95 -18.96
N ASN A 212 -6.42 -7.93 -19.84
CA ASN A 212 -5.82 -9.14 -20.41
C ASN A 212 -5.01 -9.98 -19.42
N THR A 213 -4.66 -9.40 -18.27
CA THR A 213 -3.95 -10.08 -17.20
C THR A 213 -4.55 -9.65 -15.85
N ILE A 214 -4.41 -10.52 -14.85
CA ILE A 214 -4.96 -10.29 -13.49
C ILE A 214 -4.49 -8.96 -12.86
N PHE A 215 -3.32 -8.47 -13.21
CA PHE A 215 -2.73 -7.25 -12.65
C PHE A 215 -2.85 -6.01 -13.54
N ASN A 216 -3.44 -6.12 -14.74
CA ASN A 216 -3.62 -4.97 -15.64
C ASN A 216 -5.02 -4.38 -15.45
N PHE A 217 -5.12 -3.29 -14.71
CA PHE A 217 -6.41 -2.66 -14.42
C PHE A 217 -7.14 -2.26 -15.70
N LYS A 218 -8.39 -2.69 -15.83
CA LYS A 218 -9.25 -2.32 -16.96
C LYS A 218 -9.73 -0.88 -16.80
N LYS A 219 -9.18 0.04 -17.57
CA LYS A 219 -9.39 1.49 -17.48
C LYS A 219 -10.78 1.92 -17.96
N THR A 220 -11.81 1.58 -17.19
CA THR A 220 -13.20 2.00 -17.41
C THR A 220 -13.79 2.55 -16.11
N ASN A 221 -14.76 3.45 -16.23
CA ASN A 221 -15.47 3.96 -15.05
C ASN A 221 -16.15 2.83 -14.27
N ASN A 222 -16.71 1.83 -14.98
CA ASN A 222 -17.33 0.67 -14.32
C ASN A 222 -16.31 -0.09 -13.43
N SER A 223 -15.07 -0.25 -13.91
CA SER A 223 -14.02 -0.90 -13.11
C SER A 223 -13.62 -0.04 -11.90
N LEU A 224 -13.54 1.28 -12.05
CA LEU A 224 -13.30 2.20 -10.93
C LEU A 224 -14.42 2.13 -9.89
N PHE A 225 -15.67 2.17 -10.31
CA PHE A 225 -16.81 2.05 -9.39
C PHE A 225 -16.87 0.67 -8.74
N SER A 226 -16.58 -0.40 -9.48
CA SER A 226 -16.48 -1.76 -8.92
C SER A 226 -15.36 -1.85 -7.87
N PHE A 227 -14.21 -1.20 -8.09
CA PHE A 227 -13.12 -1.13 -7.11
C PHE A 227 -13.54 -0.36 -5.85
N LEU A 228 -14.25 0.77 -6.01
CA LEU A 228 -14.80 1.50 -4.88
C LEU A 228 -15.79 0.65 -4.07
N GLU A 229 -16.71 -0.07 -4.72
CA GLU A 229 -17.65 -0.95 -4.03
C GLU A 229 -16.93 -2.10 -3.29
N PHE A 230 -15.84 -2.65 -3.88
CA PHE A 230 -14.99 -3.60 -3.18
C PHE A 230 -14.42 -2.98 -1.89
N LEU A 231 -13.85 -1.79 -1.95
CA LEU A 231 -13.33 -1.10 -0.77
C LEU A 231 -14.43 -0.84 0.27
N LYS A 232 -15.58 -0.31 -0.15
CA LYS A 232 -16.74 -0.04 0.75
C LYS A 232 -17.16 -1.28 1.51
N HIS A 233 -17.24 -2.41 0.82
CA HIS A 233 -17.63 -3.69 1.43
C HIS A 233 -16.61 -4.16 2.48
N HIS A 234 -15.32 -3.95 2.24
CA HIS A 234 -14.25 -4.53 3.07
C HIS A 234 -13.77 -3.63 4.21
N PHE A 235 -13.84 -2.31 4.05
CA PHE A 235 -13.37 -1.37 5.09
C PHE A 235 -14.12 -1.51 6.42
N ARG A 236 -15.37 -1.94 6.40
CA ARG A 236 -16.24 -2.00 7.58
C ARG A 236 -16.51 -3.42 8.08
N LYS A 237 -15.81 -4.43 7.56
CA LYS A 237 -15.97 -5.81 8.05
C LYS A 237 -15.39 -5.95 9.47
N ASP A 238 -16.15 -6.58 10.35
CA ASP A 238 -15.80 -6.74 11.76
C ASP A 238 -14.43 -7.37 11.97
N GLY A 239 -14.07 -8.40 11.20
CA GLY A 239 -12.77 -9.06 11.31
C GLY A 239 -11.58 -8.12 11.13
N LEU A 240 -11.63 -7.19 10.16
CA LEU A 240 -10.58 -6.19 9.98
C LEU A 240 -10.56 -5.19 11.14
N ILE A 241 -11.72 -4.75 11.60
CA ILE A 241 -11.84 -3.82 12.74
C ILE A 241 -11.22 -4.44 13.99
N GLU A 242 -11.63 -5.67 14.33
CA GLU A 242 -11.09 -6.38 15.48
C GLU A 242 -9.57 -6.59 15.41
N ASP A 243 -9.06 -6.99 14.24
CA ASP A 243 -7.62 -7.25 14.08
C ASP A 243 -6.81 -5.94 14.05
N THR A 244 -7.36 -4.82 13.61
CA THR A 244 -6.72 -3.51 13.79
C THR A 244 -6.69 -3.09 15.26
N GLU A 245 -7.72 -3.38 16.05
CA GLU A 245 -7.74 -3.11 17.50
C GLU A 245 -6.73 -3.99 18.26
N LYS A 246 -6.66 -5.28 17.92
CA LYS A 246 -5.63 -6.19 18.47
C LYS A 246 -4.22 -5.70 18.12
N SER A 247 -4.01 -5.29 16.86
CA SER A 247 -2.72 -4.75 16.40
C SER A 247 -2.35 -3.45 17.12
N LEU A 248 -3.30 -2.55 17.38
CA LEU A 248 -3.09 -1.33 18.15
C LEU A 248 -2.74 -1.66 19.61
N SER A 249 -3.45 -2.61 20.23
CA SER A 249 -3.15 -3.09 21.57
C SER A 249 -1.74 -3.69 21.67
N PHE A 250 -1.37 -4.50 20.67
CA PHE A 250 -0.01 -5.03 20.56
C PHE A 250 1.03 -3.91 20.41
N PHE A 251 0.81 -2.94 19.52
CA PHE A 251 1.68 -1.79 19.30
C PHE A 251 1.92 -1.03 20.63
N ASN A 252 0.86 -0.72 21.36
CA ASN A 252 0.92 -0.01 22.62
C ASN A 252 1.66 -0.82 23.71
N SER A 253 1.44 -2.13 23.79
CA SER A 253 2.15 -3.01 24.71
C SER A 253 3.62 -3.16 24.33
N PHE A 254 3.93 -3.23 23.05
CA PHE A 254 5.29 -3.31 22.52
C PHE A 254 6.10 -2.05 22.89
N ILE A 255 5.52 -0.86 22.72
CA ILE A 255 6.17 0.40 23.13
C ILE A 255 6.52 0.41 24.61
N LYS A 256 5.67 -0.17 25.47
CA LYS A 256 5.88 -0.22 26.94
C LYS A 256 6.92 -1.27 27.36
N ARG A 257 6.94 -2.43 26.68
CA ARG A 257 7.71 -3.61 27.11
C ARG A 257 9.16 -3.59 26.61
N TYR A 258 9.40 -3.14 25.39
CA TYR A 258 10.71 -3.23 24.77
C TYR A 258 11.49 -1.92 24.90
N THR A 259 12.77 -2.07 25.24
CA THR A 259 13.71 -0.95 25.31
C THR A 259 14.46 -0.75 24.00
N TYR A 260 15.18 0.33 23.88
CA TYR A 260 16.12 0.59 22.78
C TYR A 260 17.13 -0.59 22.63
N PRO A 261 17.56 -1.06 21.40
CA PRO A 261 17.25 -0.46 20.08
C PRO A 261 16.05 -1.04 19.34
N LEU A 262 15.58 -2.27 19.64
CA LEU A 262 14.53 -2.97 18.87
C LEU A 262 13.22 -2.17 18.80
N ARG A 263 12.83 -1.57 19.94
CA ARG A 263 11.66 -0.67 19.96
C ARG A 263 11.74 0.41 18.90
N ASN A 264 12.89 1.06 18.75
CA ASN A 264 13.04 2.16 17.78
C ASN A 264 12.97 1.68 16.33
N VAL A 265 13.51 0.51 16.01
CA VAL A 265 13.45 -0.03 14.65
C VAL A 265 11.99 -0.23 14.23
N LEU A 266 11.21 -1.01 14.98
CA LEU A 266 9.84 -1.36 14.62
C LEU A 266 8.86 -0.18 14.77
N THR A 267 9.00 0.64 15.80
CA THR A 267 8.05 1.75 16.03
C THR A 267 8.30 2.96 15.12
N LYS A 268 9.49 3.10 14.56
CA LYS A 268 9.83 4.24 13.70
C LYS A 268 9.91 3.94 12.21
N THR A 269 10.14 2.68 11.82
CA THR A 269 10.23 2.36 10.40
C THR A 269 8.92 2.69 9.66
N MET A 270 9.05 3.28 8.48
CA MET A 270 7.96 3.53 7.55
C MET A 270 8.05 2.59 6.33
N ARG A 271 8.67 1.44 6.49
CA ARG A 271 8.69 0.39 5.45
C ARG A 271 7.27 -0.08 5.15
N MET A 272 7.03 -0.46 3.92
CA MET A 272 5.74 -0.95 3.43
C MET A 272 5.71 -2.47 3.23
N THR A 273 6.87 -3.14 3.33
CA THR A 273 7.02 -4.60 3.35
C THR A 273 7.89 -5.03 4.52
N ILE A 274 7.62 -6.21 5.07
CA ILE A 274 8.45 -6.79 6.15
C ILE A 274 9.73 -7.42 5.59
N ILE A 275 9.68 -7.96 4.37
CA ILE A 275 10.81 -8.63 3.71
C ILE A 275 11.57 -7.64 2.85
N ASP A 276 12.89 -7.77 2.83
CA ASP A 276 13.79 -7.08 1.91
C ASP A 276 14.72 -8.09 1.25
N VAL A 277 15.12 -7.81 0.03
CA VAL A 277 16.19 -8.52 -0.66
C VAL A 277 17.39 -7.58 -0.69
N ASP A 278 18.40 -7.89 0.10
CA ASP A 278 19.66 -7.15 0.16
C ASP A 278 20.59 -7.54 -1.02
#